data_2e148cd244c39df6bdaa3e7fcc4eda9b
#
_entry.id   2e148cd244c39df6bdaa3e7fcc4eda9b
#
_cell.length_a   1.000
_cell.length_b   1.000
_cell.length_c   1.000
_cell.angle_alpha   90.00
_cell.angle_beta   90.00
_cell.angle_gamma   90.00
#
_symmetry.space_group_name_H-M   'P 1'
#
loop_
_entity.id
_entity.type
_entity.pdbx_description
1 polymer ?
#
loop_
_entity_poly.entity_id
_entity_poly.type
_entity_poly.pdbx_seq_one_letter_code
_entity_poly.pdbx_strand_id
1 'polypeptide(L)'
;YCGGKIPEGPTPDAISVAFRATVLGALRHWDELMKGNQIHLALGELWKAVQAGNQMIEARAPWKLAKDPAQGDALRATLADAMAVLQMVLQEVECVIPTTAQAGLVQLGLSGEVAMREKDWPQWPTGMAGRSLGTIQPLFPLLEEEKTEGRG
;
A
#
# COMPACT_ATOMS: atom_id res chain seq x y z
N TYR A 1 -2.88 13.67 -9.45
CA TYR A 1 -1.82 13.69 -10.44
C TYR A 1 -2.17 12.89 -11.70
N CYS A 2 -2.71 11.70 -11.61
CA CYS A 2 -2.97 10.81 -12.75
C CYS A 2 -4.47 10.66 -13.07
N GLY A 3 -5.28 11.71 -12.88
CA GLY A 3 -6.72 11.71 -13.20
C GLY A 3 -7.52 10.64 -12.44
N GLY A 4 -7.14 10.34 -11.20
CA GLY A 4 -7.81 9.30 -10.39
C GLY A 4 -7.54 7.86 -10.84
N LYS A 5 -6.53 7.64 -11.66
CA LYS A 5 -6.10 6.30 -12.11
C LYS A 5 -4.72 5.97 -11.60
N ILE A 6 -4.48 4.69 -11.37
CA ILE A 6 -3.14 4.17 -11.05
C ILE A 6 -2.29 4.26 -12.32
N PRO A 7 -1.14 4.97 -12.28
CA PRO A 7 -0.30 5.11 -13.46
C PRO A 7 0.41 3.81 -13.81
N GLU A 8 0.72 3.64 -15.09
CA GLU A 8 1.71 2.67 -15.51
C GLU A 8 3.10 3.16 -15.11
N GLY A 9 3.79 2.37 -14.30
CA GLY A 9 5.18 2.67 -13.92
C GLY A 9 6.11 2.40 -15.10
N PRO A 10 7.08 3.28 -15.35
CA PRO A 10 8.16 2.99 -16.30
C PRO A 10 9.02 1.82 -15.79
N THR A 11 10.02 1.41 -16.58
CA THR A 11 11.03 0.46 -16.12
C THR A 11 11.61 0.91 -14.77
N PRO A 12 11.64 0.04 -13.75
CA PRO A 12 12.12 0.43 -12.42
C PRO A 12 13.56 0.95 -12.45
N ASP A 13 13.79 2.11 -11.88
CA ASP A 13 15.12 2.63 -11.64
C ASP A 13 15.78 1.97 -10.40
N ALA A 14 17.03 2.29 -10.12
CA ALA A 14 17.77 1.70 -9.00
C ALA A 14 17.08 1.94 -7.63
N ILE A 15 16.40 3.07 -7.44
CA ILE A 15 15.67 3.38 -6.21
C ILE A 15 14.43 2.48 -6.10
N SER A 16 13.65 2.36 -7.17
CA SER A 16 12.50 1.44 -7.21
C SER A 16 12.91 0.00 -6.98
N VAL A 17 14.01 -0.46 -7.59
CA VAL A 17 14.54 -1.83 -7.41
C VAL A 17 14.89 -2.08 -5.94
N ALA A 18 15.65 -1.17 -5.31
CA ALA A 18 16.03 -1.31 -3.90
C ALA A 18 14.81 -1.27 -2.97
N PHE A 19 13.87 -0.35 -3.22
CA PHE A 19 12.62 -0.25 -2.47
C PHE A 19 11.80 -1.54 -2.56
N ARG A 20 11.55 -2.06 -3.76
CA ARG A 20 10.81 -3.30 -3.99
C ARG A 20 11.46 -4.49 -3.29
N ALA A 21 12.79 -4.60 -3.34
CA ALA A 21 13.53 -5.65 -2.64
C ALA A 21 13.32 -5.59 -1.12
N THR A 22 13.32 -4.40 -0.54
CA THR A 22 13.06 -4.17 0.90
C THR A 22 11.64 -4.60 1.28
N VAL A 23 10.63 -4.19 0.52
CA VAL A 23 9.23 -4.56 0.76
C VAL A 23 9.03 -6.06 0.64
N LEU A 24 9.52 -6.68 -0.44
CA LEU A 24 9.41 -8.12 -0.66
C LEU A 24 10.13 -8.94 0.42
N GLY A 25 11.27 -8.45 0.92
CA GLY A 25 11.98 -9.04 2.04
C GLY A 25 11.14 -9.04 3.32
N ALA A 26 10.55 -7.90 3.67
CA ALA A 26 9.68 -7.77 4.83
C ALA A 26 8.45 -8.70 4.74
N LEU A 27 7.83 -8.80 3.56
CA LEU A 27 6.67 -9.66 3.35
C LEU A 27 7.01 -11.16 3.38
N ARG A 28 8.21 -11.57 2.98
CA ARG A 28 8.67 -12.96 3.17
C ARG A 28 8.81 -13.29 4.65
N HIS A 29 9.42 -12.40 5.44
CA HIS A 29 9.54 -12.61 6.89
C HIS A 29 8.16 -12.59 7.56
N TRP A 30 7.24 -11.73 7.13
CA TRP A 30 5.84 -11.78 7.57
C TRP A 30 5.25 -13.18 7.37
N ASP A 31 5.35 -13.74 6.17
CA ASP A 31 4.79 -15.04 5.83
C ASP A 31 5.41 -16.18 6.69
N GLU A 32 6.74 -16.16 6.88
CA GLU A 32 7.45 -17.12 7.73
C GLU A 32 6.98 -17.05 9.18
N LEU A 33 6.85 -15.84 9.74
CA LEU A 33 6.41 -15.62 11.12
C LEU A 33 4.94 -15.98 11.31
N MET A 34 4.08 -15.71 10.35
CA MET A 34 2.67 -16.10 10.36
C MET A 34 2.52 -17.63 10.34
N LYS A 35 3.30 -18.36 9.54
CA LYS A 35 3.37 -19.83 9.54
C LYS A 35 3.85 -20.37 10.88
N GLY A 36 4.71 -19.65 11.57
CA GLY A 36 5.21 -19.98 12.92
C GLY A 36 4.29 -19.53 14.06
N ASN A 37 3.09 -19.01 13.79
CA ASN A 37 2.15 -18.45 14.77
C ASN A 37 2.74 -17.29 15.62
N GLN A 38 3.73 -16.58 15.09
CA GLN A 38 4.38 -15.44 15.75
C GLN A 38 3.78 -14.11 15.31
N ILE A 39 2.46 -13.95 15.48
CA ILE A 39 1.67 -12.85 14.90
C ILE A 39 2.20 -11.46 15.27
N HIS A 40 2.61 -11.25 16.52
CA HIS A 40 3.12 -9.95 16.97
C HIS A 40 4.45 -9.56 16.28
N LEU A 41 5.32 -10.53 16.00
CA LEU A 41 6.56 -10.30 15.25
C LEU A 41 6.25 -10.09 13.77
N ALA A 42 5.32 -10.87 13.22
CA ALA A 42 4.86 -10.71 11.85
C ALA A 42 4.33 -9.29 11.59
N LEU A 43 3.49 -8.76 12.46
CA LEU A 43 3.01 -7.37 12.36
C LEU A 43 4.16 -6.36 12.35
N GLY A 44 5.23 -6.61 13.10
CA GLY A 44 6.45 -5.79 13.06
C GLY A 44 7.13 -5.80 11.69
N GLU A 45 7.19 -6.93 11.02
CA GLU A 45 7.74 -7.04 9.66
C GLU A 45 6.84 -6.33 8.63
N LEU A 46 5.52 -6.52 8.72
CA LEU A 46 4.58 -5.81 7.85
C LEU A 46 4.71 -4.28 8.00
N TRP A 47 4.93 -3.81 9.23
CA TRP A 47 5.17 -2.40 9.51
C TRP A 47 6.44 -1.86 8.84
N LYS A 48 7.48 -2.68 8.67
CA LYS A 48 8.68 -2.30 7.92
C LYS A 48 8.37 -2.01 6.45
N ALA A 49 7.45 -2.77 5.83
CA ALA A 49 7.00 -2.49 4.47
C ALA A 49 6.30 -1.13 4.37
N VAL A 50 5.45 -0.79 5.36
CA VAL A 50 4.80 0.53 5.44
C VAL A 50 5.82 1.66 5.62
N GLN A 51 6.80 1.48 6.51
CA GLN A 51 7.86 2.46 6.74
C GLN A 51 8.72 2.68 5.47
N ALA A 52 9.06 1.61 4.76
CA ALA A 52 9.77 1.70 3.49
C ALA A 52 8.98 2.53 2.46
N GLY A 53 7.66 2.34 2.39
CA GLY A 53 6.77 3.15 1.56
C GLY A 53 6.81 4.63 1.91
N ASN A 54 6.70 4.96 3.19
CA ASN A 54 6.78 6.36 3.67
C ASN A 54 8.13 6.99 3.34
N GLN A 55 9.22 6.29 3.61
CA GLN A 55 10.58 6.76 3.31
C GLN A 55 10.79 7.00 1.81
N MET A 56 10.26 6.11 0.97
CA MET A 56 10.32 6.26 -0.49
C MET A 56 9.54 7.50 -0.95
N ILE A 57 8.34 7.73 -0.41
CA ILE A 57 7.52 8.91 -0.74
C ILE A 57 8.23 10.20 -0.29
N GLU A 58 8.83 10.23 0.91
CA GLU A 58 9.57 11.38 1.40
C GLU A 58 10.81 11.67 0.54
N ALA A 59 11.60 10.63 0.22
CA ALA A 59 12.81 10.76 -0.59
C ALA A 59 12.51 11.24 -2.02
N ARG A 60 11.45 10.72 -2.63
CA ARG A 60 11.03 11.07 -4.00
C ARG A 60 10.26 12.38 -4.08
N ALA A 61 9.59 12.78 -3.00
CA ALA A 61 8.79 13.99 -2.93
C ALA A 61 7.87 14.20 -4.16
N PRO A 62 6.88 13.33 -4.41
CA PRO A 62 6.05 13.36 -5.62
C PRO A 62 5.38 14.71 -5.87
N TRP A 63 5.11 15.48 -4.83
CA TRP A 63 4.60 16.86 -4.93
C TRP A 63 5.59 17.85 -5.55
N LYS A 64 6.91 17.54 -5.51
CA LYS A 64 7.93 18.31 -6.23
C LYS A 64 8.05 17.81 -7.67
N LEU A 65 8.08 16.48 -7.87
CA LEU A 65 8.13 15.87 -9.20
C LEU A 65 6.95 16.31 -10.08
N ALA A 66 5.77 16.49 -9.51
CA ALA A 66 4.57 16.94 -10.23
C ALA A 66 4.65 18.37 -10.77
N LYS A 67 5.60 19.17 -10.29
CA LYS A 67 5.80 20.56 -10.76
C LYS A 67 6.70 20.66 -11.99
N ASP A 68 7.43 19.60 -12.30
CA ASP A 68 8.38 19.55 -13.42
C ASP A 68 7.92 18.49 -14.44
N PRO A 69 7.46 18.92 -15.63
CA PRO A 69 7.06 17.97 -16.68
C PRO A 69 8.14 16.99 -17.11
N ALA A 70 9.43 17.35 -16.97
CA ALA A 70 10.55 16.46 -17.28
C ALA A 70 10.66 15.28 -16.30
N GLN A 71 10.07 15.39 -15.11
CA GLN A 71 10.09 14.37 -14.06
C GLN A 71 8.85 13.44 -14.09
N GLY A 72 8.07 13.47 -15.16
CA GLY A 72 6.84 12.69 -15.28
C GLY A 72 7.02 11.19 -15.09
N ASP A 73 8.11 10.61 -15.58
CA ASP A 73 8.42 9.19 -15.41
C ASP A 73 8.74 8.85 -13.95
N ALA A 74 9.56 9.67 -13.28
CA ALA A 74 9.87 9.52 -11.87
C ALA A 74 8.61 9.65 -11.00
N LEU A 75 7.71 10.56 -11.33
CA LEU A 75 6.42 10.69 -10.66
C LEU A 75 5.57 9.43 -10.84
N ARG A 76 5.42 8.94 -12.08
CA ARG A 76 4.65 7.71 -12.36
C ARG A 76 5.22 6.49 -11.64
N ALA A 77 6.55 6.31 -11.67
CA ALA A 77 7.22 5.24 -10.93
C ALA A 77 6.92 5.29 -9.43
N THR A 78 7.04 6.48 -8.83
CA THR A 78 6.78 6.69 -7.40
C THR A 78 5.34 6.34 -7.03
N LEU A 79 4.37 6.82 -7.81
CA LEU A 79 2.95 6.55 -7.54
C LEU A 79 2.59 5.08 -7.77
N ALA A 80 3.11 4.46 -8.83
CA ALA A 80 2.90 3.04 -9.10
C ALA A 80 3.46 2.16 -7.96
N ASP A 81 4.67 2.44 -7.49
CA ASP A 81 5.29 1.72 -6.37
C ASP A 81 4.53 1.94 -5.06
N ALA A 82 4.07 3.16 -4.79
CA ALA A 82 3.25 3.44 -3.60
C ALA A 82 1.91 2.67 -3.61
N MET A 83 1.23 2.61 -4.75
CA MET A 83 -0.02 1.85 -4.88
C MET A 83 0.23 0.34 -4.74
N ALA A 84 1.33 -0.16 -5.30
CA ALA A 84 1.69 -1.57 -5.20
C ALA A 84 1.95 -2.00 -3.75
N VAL A 85 2.73 -1.23 -2.97
CA VAL A 85 2.98 -1.57 -1.56
C VAL A 85 1.71 -1.49 -0.73
N LEU A 86 0.84 -0.51 -0.98
CA LEU A 86 -0.46 -0.41 -0.30
C LEU A 86 -1.32 -1.64 -0.58
N GLN A 87 -1.42 -2.09 -1.83
CA GLN A 87 -2.13 -3.32 -2.16
C GLN A 87 -1.58 -4.51 -1.38
N MET A 88 -0.26 -4.74 -1.42
CA MET A 88 0.38 -5.88 -0.78
C MET A 88 0.16 -5.88 0.74
N VAL A 89 0.34 -4.73 1.39
CA VAL A 89 0.13 -4.59 2.84
C VAL A 89 -1.34 -4.83 3.22
N LEU A 90 -2.29 -4.26 2.47
CA LEU A 90 -3.72 -4.44 2.73
C LEU A 90 -4.15 -5.90 2.56
N GLN A 91 -3.65 -6.61 1.55
CA GLN A 91 -3.92 -8.03 1.35
C GLN A 91 -3.38 -8.88 2.51
N GLU A 92 -2.20 -8.56 3.04
CA GLU A 92 -1.62 -9.32 4.14
C GLU A 92 -2.30 -9.02 5.48
N VAL A 93 -2.61 -7.77 5.77
CA VAL A 93 -3.23 -7.38 7.04
C VAL A 93 -4.72 -7.75 7.12
N GLU A 94 -5.33 -8.20 6.03
CA GLU A 94 -6.76 -8.58 5.97
C GLU A 94 -7.10 -9.65 7.02
N CYS A 95 -6.20 -10.59 7.28
CA CYS A 95 -6.42 -11.62 8.32
C CYS A 95 -6.46 -11.05 9.75
N VAL A 96 -6.01 -9.82 9.96
CA VAL A 96 -5.98 -9.14 11.29
C VAL A 96 -7.05 -8.06 11.40
N ILE A 97 -7.21 -7.24 10.37
CA ILE A 97 -8.19 -6.13 10.34
C ILE A 97 -9.01 -6.17 9.04
N PRO A 98 -9.86 -7.18 8.84
CA PRO A 98 -10.52 -7.45 7.56
C PRO A 98 -11.33 -6.27 7.02
N THR A 99 -12.14 -5.64 7.84
CA THR A 99 -13.02 -4.52 7.42
C THR A 99 -12.21 -3.34 6.88
N THR A 100 -11.15 -2.94 7.59
CA THR A 100 -10.29 -1.83 7.19
C THR A 100 -9.47 -2.17 5.94
N ALA A 101 -8.95 -3.39 5.87
CA ALA A 101 -8.19 -3.86 4.72
C ALA A 101 -9.07 -3.88 3.45
N GLN A 102 -10.27 -4.41 3.54
CA GLN A 102 -11.23 -4.42 2.43
C GLN A 102 -11.61 -3.00 1.99
N ALA A 103 -11.88 -2.10 2.94
CA ALA A 103 -12.16 -0.70 2.61
C ALA A 103 -10.98 -0.04 1.86
N GLY A 104 -9.74 -0.33 2.27
CA GLY A 104 -8.54 0.15 1.58
C GLY A 104 -8.40 -0.43 0.17
N LEU A 105 -8.63 -1.73 -0.02
CA LEU A 105 -8.59 -2.38 -1.33
C LEU A 105 -9.65 -1.81 -2.28
N VAL A 106 -10.86 -1.55 -1.78
CA VAL A 106 -11.91 -0.88 -2.58
C VAL A 106 -11.48 0.52 -3.02
N GLN A 107 -10.82 1.29 -2.17
CA GLN A 107 -10.27 2.61 -2.53
C GLN A 107 -9.17 2.51 -3.59
N LEU A 108 -8.43 1.41 -3.64
CA LEU A 108 -7.46 1.11 -4.70
C LEU A 108 -8.11 0.59 -5.99
N GLY A 109 -9.44 0.49 -6.06
CA GLY A 109 -10.16 -0.05 -7.21
C GLY A 109 -10.08 -1.59 -7.33
N LEU A 110 -9.83 -2.29 -6.23
CA LEU A 110 -9.63 -3.75 -6.15
C LEU A 110 -10.82 -4.48 -5.53
N SER A 111 -12.05 -4.00 -5.70
CA SER A 111 -13.25 -4.62 -5.15
C SER A 111 -13.47 -6.04 -5.67
N GLY A 112 -13.61 -7.01 -4.76
CA GLY A 112 -14.01 -8.38 -5.05
C GLY A 112 -12.92 -9.32 -5.56
N GLU A 113 -11.74 -8.81 -5.90
CA GLU A 113 -10.59 -9.60 -6.34
C GLU A 113 -9.50 -9.59 -5.25
N VAL A 114 -9.78 -10.18 -4.11
CA VAL A 114 -8.67 -10.61 -3.25
C VAL A 114 -8.02 -11.74 -4.00
N ALA A 115 -6.98 -11.42 -4.75
CA ALA A 115 -6.22 -12.43 -5.47
C ALA A 115 -5.76 -13.48 -4.46
N MET A 116 -6.19 -14.72 -4.66
CA MET A 116 -5.61 -15.84 -3.92
C MET A 116 -4.10 -15.72 -4.07
N ARG A 117 -3.39 -15.86 -2.95
CA ARG A 117 -1.92 -15.84 -2.94
C ARG A 117 -1.43 -16.76 -4.05
N GLU A 118 -0.71 -16.20 -5.01
CA GLU A 118 -0.05 -17.00 -6.02
C GLU A 118 1.00 -17.91 -5.37
N LYS A 119 1.29 -19.04 -6.01
CA LYS A 119 2.21 -20.05 -5.49
C LYS A 119 3.60 -19.49 -5.13
N ASP A 120 4.01 -18.43 -5.83
CA ASP A 120 5.33 -17.79 -5.67
C ASP A 120 5.29 -16.47 -4.89
N TRP A 121 4.31 -16.33 -4.01
CA TRP A 121 4.17 -15.16 -3.13
C TRP A 121 5.39 -14.99 -2.19
N PRO A 122 5.87 -13.74 -1.87
CA PRO A 122 5.36 -12.49 -2.43
C PRO A 122 6.04 -12.12 -3.75
N GLN A 123 5.23 -11.62 -4.69
CA GLN A 123 5.69 -11.03 -5.94
C GLN A 123 5.20 -9.60 -6.06
N TRP A 124 5.96 -8.78 -6.79
CA TRP A 124 5.52 -7.40 -7.05
C TRP A 124 4.28 -7.41 -7.92
N PRO A 125 3.18 -6.74 -7.52
CA PRO A 125 1.92 -6.83 -8.24
C PRO A 125 2.03 -6.21 -9.64
N THR A 126 1.40 -6.88 -10.60
CA THR A 126 1.24 -6.43 -11.98
C THR A 126 -0.25 -6.19 -12.26
N GLY A 127 -0.56 -5.43 -13.33
CA GLY A 127 -1.94 -5.23 -13.77
C GLY A 127 -2.75 -4.21 -12.96
N MET A 128 -2.11 -3.39 -12.13
CA MET A 128 -2.78 -2.27 -11.44
C MET A 128 -2.95 -1.04 -12.34
N ALA A 129 -2.08 -0.89 -13.33
CA ALA A 129 -2.08 0.27 -14.23
C ALA A 129 -3.43 0.49 -14.91
N GLY A 130 -3.87 1.74 -14.96
CA GLY A 130 -5.14 2.14 -15.57
C GLY A 130 -6.38 1.94 -14.71
N ARG A 131 -6.29 1.23 -13.57
CA ARG A 131 -7.41 1.08 -12.63
C ARG A 131 -7.81 2.43 -12.06
N SER A 132 -9.12 2.68 -12.00
CA SER A 132 -9.66 3.88 -11.34
C SER A 132 -9.67 3.69 -9.84
N LEU A 133 -9.23 4.71 -9.12
CA LEU A 133 -9.35 4.73 -7.66
C LEU A 133 -10.82 4.87 -7.25
N GLY A 134 -11.20 4.22 -6.17
CA GLY A 134 -12.49 4.40 -5.53
C GLY A 134 -12.59 5.73 -4.77
N THR A 135 -13.70 5.93 -4.09
CA THR A 135 -13.89 7.12 -3.24
C THR A 135 -12.94 7.06 -2.05
N ILE A 136 -12.08 8.08 -1.92
CA ILE A 136 -11.09 8.17 -0.83
C ILE A 136 -11.78 8.60 0.46
N GLN A 137 -11.63 7.78 1.49
CA GLN A 137 -12.13 8.03 2.84
C GLN A 137 -11.06 7.64 3.88
N PRO A 138 -11.02 8.29 5.05
CA PRO A 138 -10.13 7.87 6.12
C PRO A 138 -10.41 6.42 6.53
N LEU A 139 -9.37 5.56 6.52
CA LEU A 139 -9.51 4.17 6.96
C LEU A 139 -9.65 4.05 8.49
N PHE A 140 -9.11 5.03 9.22
CA PHE A 140 -9.20 5.15 10.67
C PHE A 140 -9.78 6.53 11.01
N PRO A 141 -11.12 6.72 10.95
CA PRO A 141 -11.74 7.97 11.35
C PRO A 141 -11.54 8.19 12.85
N LEU A 142 -11.40 9.46 13.25
CA LEU A 142 -11.41 9.82 14.66
C LEU A 142 -12.78 9.45 15.22
N LEU A 143 -12.80 8.76 16.36
CA LEU A 143 -14.02 8.54 17.13
C LEU A 143 -14.44 9.88 17.72
N GLU A 144 -15.60 10.39 17.31
CA GLU A 144 -16.22 11.50 18.03
C GLU A 144 -16.69 10.97 19.39
N GLU A 145 -16.21 11.56 20.49
CA GLU A 145 -16.77 11.29 21.81
C GLU A 145 -18.25 11.70 21.77
N GLU A 146 -19.16 10.72 21.89
CA GLU A 146 -20.56 11.03 22.16
C GLU A 146 -20.59 11.91 23.42
N LYS A 147 -20.92 13.19 23.24
CA LYS A 147 -21.28 14.04 24.36
C LYS A 147 -22.47 13.36 25.04
N THR A 148 -22.19 12.63 26.12
CA THR A 148 -23.25 12.23 27.06
C THR A 148 -23.91 13.51 27.56
N GLU A 149 -25.04 13.88 26.95
CA GLU A 149 -25.93 14.88 27.50
C GLU A 149 -26.30 14.38 28.90
N GLY A 150 -25.77 15.08 29.90
CA GLY A 150 -26.07 14.82 31.29
C GLY A 150 -27.59 14.84 31.52
N ARG A 151 -28.11 13.71 31.94
CA ARG A 151 -29.39 13.67 32.62
C ARG A 151 -29.21 14.45 33.93
N GLY A 152 -29.73 15.67 33.91
CA GLY A 152 -30.06 16.38 35.12
C GLY A 152 -31.27 15.77 35.81
#